data_cea2a1b8d82c18fdf282ac5d0b86664b
#
_entry.id   cea2a1b8d82c18fdf282ac5d0b86664b
#
_cell.length_a   1.000
_cell.length_b   1.000
_cell.length_c   1.000
_cell.angle_alpha   90.00
_cell.angle_beta   90.00
_cell.angle_gamma   90.00
#
_symmetry.space_group_name_H-M   'P 1'
#
loop_
_entity.id
_entity.type
_entity.pdbx_description
1 polymer ?
#
loop_
_entity_poly.entity_id
_entity_poly.type
_entity_poly.pdbx_seq_one_letter_code
_entity_poly.pdbx_strand_id
1 'polypeptide(L)'
;PSYNQDHRACYEAALTALRPHDKNFFVKKVLVYEQPHVVLWNHNYREFRPNYFVEMDVERKIEMYLCMKTQVRKFRSPDTIRSIAQVRGAQSNFEYAEAFEIIRWID
;
A
#
# COMPACT_ATOMS: atom_id res chain seq x y z
N PRO A 1 0.54 -8.73 0.97
CA PRO A 1 1.46 -9.63 0.24
C PRO A 1 1.40 -9.41 -1.26
N SER A 2 2.45 -9.77 -1.94
CA SER A 2 2.64 -9.62 -3.38
C SER A 2 3.04 -10.96 -4.00
N TYR A 3 2.77 -11.14 -5.29
CA TYR A 3 3.29 -12.29 -6.05
C TYR A 3 4.79 -12.20 -6.29
N ASN A 4 5.38 -11.04 -6.15
CA ASN A 4 6.83 -10.87 -6.21
C ASN A 4 7.47 -11.53 -4.98
N GLN A 5 8.39 -12.46 -5.20
CA GLN A 5 9.05 -13.24 -4.14
C GLN A 5 9.81 -12.35 -3.17
N ASP A 6 10.51 -11.33 -3.68
CA ASP A 6 11.28 -10.41 -2.85
C ASP A 6 10.36 -9.58 -1.95
N HIS A 7 9.24 -9.12 -2.49
CA HIS A 7 8.24 -8.39 -1.71
C HIS A 7 7.64 -9.26 -0.60
N ARG A 8 7.35 -10.53 -0.88
CA ARG A 8 6.85 -11.46 0.13
C ARG A 8 7.87 -11.72 1.23
N ALA A 9 9.11 -11.99 0.84
CA ALA A 9 10.20 -12.22 1.79
C ALA A 9 10.41 -11.01 2.68
N CYS A 10 10.41 -9.80 2.13
CA CYS A 10 10.51 -8.55 2.89
C CYS A 10 9.32 -8.35 3.82
N TYR A 11 8.10 -8.63 3.37
CA TYR A 11 6.90 -8.50 4.19
C TYR A 11 6.94 -9.44 5.41
N GLU A 12 7.24 -10.71 5.19
CA GLU A 12 7.33 -11.72 6.25
C GLU A 12 8.46 -11.42 7.24
N ALA A 13 9.63 -11.03 6.73
CA ALA A 13 10.76 -10.63 7.55
C ALA A 13 10.44 -9.40 8.40
N ALA A 14 9.80 -8.39 7.81
CA ALA A 14 9.38 -7.19 8.52
C ALA A 14 8.39 -7.50 9.64
N LEU A 15 7.35 -8.29 9.39
CA LEU A 15 6.40 -8.68 10.43
C LEU A 15 7.07 -9.47 11.56
N THR A 16 8.00 -10.34 11.21
CA THR A 16 8.77 -11.10 12.21
C THR A 16 9.62 -10.18 13.08
N ALA A 17 10.32 -9.24 12.45
CA ALA A 17 11.18 -8.28 13.16
C ALA A 17 10.39 -7.28 14.03
N LEU A 18 9.18 -6.94 13.60
CA LEU A 18 8.31 -5.97 14.26
C LEU A 18 7.42 -6.58 15.34
N ARG A 19 7.51 -7.88 15.59
CA ARG A 19 6.75 -8.52 16.68
C ARG A 19 7.13 -7.92 18.03
N PRO A 20 6.23 -7.92 19.03
CA PRO A 20 6.57 -7.49 20.38
C PRO A 20 7.75 -8.28 20.93
N HIS A 21 8.75 -7.58 21.44
CA HIS A 21 9.94 -8.16 22.02
C HIS A 21 10.49 -7.27 23.15
N ASP A 22 10.77 -7.83 24.31
CA ASP A 22 11.14 -7.10 25.52
C ASP A 22 12.55 -6.48 25.50
N LYS A 23 13.40 -6.94 24.60
CA LYS A 23 14.81 -6.52 24.51
C LYS A 23 15.14 -5.53 23.42
N ASN A 24 14.20 -5.26 22.52
CA ASN A 24 14.47 -4.47 21.33
C ASN A 24 13.64 -3.20 21.26
N PHE A 25 14.09 -2.27 20.43
CA PHE A 25 13.29 -1.10 20.07
C PHE A 25 11.93 -1.53 19.51
N PHE A 26 10.88 -0.93 20.04
CA PHE A 26 9.52 -1.29 19.67
C PHE A 26 8.90 -0.24 18.73
N VAL A 27 8.59 -0.65 17.52
CA VAL A 27 7.95 0.21 16.53
C VAL A 27 6.46 0.35 16.86
N LYS A 28 6.03 1.57 17.13
CA LYS A 28 4.66 1.87 17.57
C LYS A 28 3.64 1.93 16.46
N LYS A 29 4.05 2.29 15.25
CA LYS A 29 3.14 2.44 14.11
C LYS A 29 3.63 1.60 12.94
N VAL A 30 2.79 0.67 12.51
CA VAL A 30 3.07 -0.24 11.40
C VAL A 30 1.88 -0.24 10.46
N LEU A 31 2.12 0.15 9.22
CA LEU A 31 1.12 0.21 8.17
C LEU A 31 1.55 -0.60 6.96
N VAL A 32 0.59 -1.22 6.31
CA VAL A 32 0.76 -1.85 5.00
C VAL A 32 0.19 -0.91 3.95
N TYR A 33 0.99 -0.62 2.93
CA TYR A 33 0.54 0.19 1.80
C TYR A 33 -0.01 -0.68 0.67
N GLU A 34 -0.83 -0.08 -0.17
CA GLU A 34 -1.45 -0.70 -1.32
C GLU A 34 -0.53 -0.69 -2.54
N GLN A 35 -0.41 -1.86 -3.18
CA GLN A 35 0.28 -1.97 -4.47
C GLN A 35 -0.75 -2.22 -5.58
N PRO A 36 -0.80 -1.40 -6.64
CA PRO A 36 -1.83 -1.50 -7.68
C PRO A 36 -1.95 -2.88 -8.32
N HIS A 37 -0.85 -3.54 -8.62
CA HIS A 37 -0.86 -4.86 -9.26
C HIS A 37 -1.39 -5.97 -8.34
N VAL A 38 -1.31 -5.81 -7.04
CA VAL A 38 -1.87 -6.75 -6.07
C VAL A 38 -3.38 -6.62 -5.99
N VAL A 39 -3.90 -5.40 -6.11
CA VAL A 39 -5.36 -5.15 -6.14
C VAL A 39 -6.01 -5.82 -7.34
N LEU A 40 -5.33 -5.79 -8.49
CA LEU A 40 -5.86 -6.33 -9.75
C LEU A 40 -5.69 -7.84 -9.89
N TRP A 41 -4.73 -8.43 -9.18
CA TRP A 41 -4.44 -9.85 -9.23
C TRP A 41 -4.06 -10.36 -7.85
N ASN A 42 -5.05 -10.63 -7.04
CA ASN A 42 -4.87 -11.15 -5.67
C ASN A 42 -5.63 -12.47 -5.50
N HIS A 43 -5.00 -13.55 -5.95
CA HIS A 43 -5.57 -14.90 -5.84
C HIS A 43 -4.74 -15.72 -4.85
N ASN A 44 -5.39 -16.37 -3.90
CA ASN A 44 -4.79 -17.22 -2.87
C ASN A 44 -3.87 -16.50 -1.84
N TYR A 45 -3.92 -15.17 -1.75
CA TYR A 45 -3.21 -14.42 -0.73
C TYR A 45 -4.18 -13.64 0.16
N ARG A 46 -3.65 -13.22 1.31
CA ARG A 46 -4.40 -12.33 2.20
C ARG A 46 -4.84 -11.08 1.44
N GLU A 47 -6.12 -10.82 1.48
CA GLU A 47 -6.70 -9.62 0.92
C GLU A 47 -6.19 -8.36 1.63
N PHE A 48 -5.92 -7.30 0.87
CA PHE A 48 -5.65 -5.98 1.43
C PHE A 48 -6.97 -5.38 1.96
N ARG A 49 -6.98 -5.04 3.25
CA ARG A 49 -8.16 -4.51 3.93
C ARG A 49 -7.89 -3.10 4.43
N PRO A 50 -8.12 -2.09 3.59
CA PRO A 50 -7.84 -0.71 3.97
C PRO A 50 -8.72 -0.27 5.14
N ASN A 51 -8.10 0.36 6.13
CA ASN A 51 -8.76 0.92 7.30
C ASN A 51 -8.18 2.27 7.74
N TYR A 52 -7.24 2.81 6.98
CA TYR A 52 -6.66 4.12 7.17
C TYR A 52 -6.51 4.81 5.81
N PHE A 53 -7.04 6.02 5.70
CA PHE A 53 -7.11 6.75 4.44
C PHE A 53 -6.49 8.13 4.60
N VAL A 54 -5.74 8.55 3.60
CA VAL A 54 -5.09 9.85 3.54
C VAL A 54 -5.52 10.54 2.25
N GLU A 55 -6.12 11.73 2.38
CA GLU A 55 -6.38 12.57 1.21
C GLU A 55 -5.08 12.85 0.46
N MET A 56 -5.14 12.80 -0.87
CA MET A 56 -3.93 13.04 -1.66
C MET A 56 -4.18 13.81 -2.93
N ASP A 57 -3.13 14.47 -3.41
CA ASP A 57 -3.03 15.04 -4.75
C ASP A 57 -2.60 13.93 -5.72
N VAL A 58 -3.56 13.39 -6.47
CA VAL A 58 -3.31 12.27 -7.38
C VAL A 58 -2.40 12.66 -8.55
N GLU A 59 -2.48 13.89 -9.03
CA GLU A 59 -1.64 14.35 -10.15
C GLU A 59 -0.17 14.42 -9.73
N ARG A 60 0.10 14.87 -8.52
CA ARG A 60 1.45 14.86 -7.96
C ARG A 60 1.99 13.44 -7.76
N LYS A 61 1.16 12.52 -7.29
CA LYS A 61 1.54 11.11 -7.19
C LYS A 61 1.89 10.51 -8.54
N ILE A 62 1.09 10.78 -9.57
CA ILE A 62 1.34 10.29 -10.92
C ILE A 62 2.63 10.89 -11.48
N GLU A 63 2.86 12.18 -11.31
CA GLU A 63 4.10 12.84 -11.72
C GLU A 63 5.33 12.18 -11.09
N MET A 64 5.30 11.92 -9.79
CA MET A 64 6.37 11.21 -9.08
C MET A 64 6.53 9.77 -9.58
N TYR A 65 5.44 9.08 -9.82
CA TYR A 65 5.45 7.71 -10.34
C TYR A 65 6.08 7.63 -11.72
N LEU A 66 5.81 8.58 -12.60
CA LEU A 66 6.37 8.62 -13.95
C LEU A 66 7.89 8.82 -13.97
N CYS A 67 8.50 9.28 -12.88
CA CYS A 67 9.96 9.30 -12.73
C CYS A 67 10.55 7.89 -12.66
N MET A 68 9.79 6.90 -12.25
CA MET A 68 10.20 5.49 -12.18
C MET A 68 9.88 4.76 -13.48
N LYS A 69 10.58 5.13 -14.55
CA LYS A 69 10.27 4.69 -15.93
C LYS A 69 10.17 3.17 -16.10
N THR A 70 10.98 2.40 -15.38
CA THR A 70 10.96 0.92 -15.46
C THR A 70 9.73 0.31 -14.79
N GLN A 71 9.00 1.06 -13.98
CA GLN A 71 7.83 0.61 -13.24
C GLN A 71 6.51 0.91 -13.94
N VAL A 72 6.53 1.83 -14.92
CA VAL A 72 5.33 2.21 -15.67
C VAL A 72 4.95 1.10 -16.63
N ARG A 73 3.80 0.49 -16.42
CA ARG A 73 3.28 -0.62 -17.24
C ARG A 73 1.77 -0.48 -17.41
N LYS A 74 1.19 -1.23 -18.38
CA LYS A 74 -0.24 -1.19 -18.70
C LYS A 74 -1.14 -1.32 -17.46
N PHE A 75 -0.87 -2.29 -16.59
CA PHE A 75 -1.69 -2.53 -15.39
C PHE A 75 -1.35 -1.62 -14.21
N ARG A 76 -0.36 -0.78 -14.40
CA ARG A 76 0.08 0.26 -13.46
C ARG A 76 0.21 1.59 -14.20
N SER A 77 -0.67 1.83 -15.14
CA SER A 77 -0.72 3.10 -15.88
C SER A 77 -1.18 4.24 -14.98
N PRO A 78 -0.90 5.50 -15.35
CA PRO A 78 -1.47 6.66 -14.65
C PRO A 78 -2.98 6.59 -14.48
N ASP A 79 -3.72 6.11 -15.47
CA ASP A 79 -5.18 5.96 -15.41
C ASP A 79 -5.59 4.90 -14.37
N THR A 80 -4.88 3.79 -14.28
CA THR A 80 -5.13 2.76 -13.26
C THR A 80 -4.87 3.31 -11.85
N ILE A 81 -3.77 4.03 -11.65
CA ILE A 81 -3.44 4.67 -10.37
C ILE A 81 -4.51 5.67 -9.97
N ARG A 82 -4.96 6.51 -10.91
CA ARG A 82 -6.04 7.48 -10.68
C ARG A 82 -7.35 6.79 -10.31
N SER A 83 -7.70 5.70 -11.00
CA SER A 83 -8.92 4.94 -10.73
C SER A 83 -8.93 4.32 -9.33
N ILE A 84 -7.82 3.73 -8.90
CA ILE A 84 -7.67 3.19 -7.55
C ILE A 84 -7.79 4.30 -6.50
N ALA A 85 -7.11 5.42 -6.72
CA ALA A 85 -7.18 6.58 -5.83
C ALA A 85 -8.61 7.13 -5.71
N GLN A 86 -9.36 7.13 -6.79
CA GLN A 86 -10.76 7.56 -6.80
C GLN A 86 -11.66 6.59 -6.01
N VAL A 87 -11.46 5.29 -6.14
CA VAL A 87 -12.19 4.29 -5.33
C VAL A 87 -11.90 4.50 -3.84
N ARG A 88 -10.63 4.70 -3.48
CA ARG A 88 -10.25 4.96 -2.08
C ARG A 88 -10.78 6.29 -1.56
N GLY A 89 -10.83 7.30 -2.42
CA GLY A 89 -11.49 8.57 -2.13
C GLY A 89 -12.98 8.39 -1.82
N ALA A 90 -13.68 7.64 -2.67
CA ALA A 90 -15.11 7.34 -2.47
C ALA A 90 -15.38 6.61 -1.13
N GLN A 91 -14.46 5.73 -0.70
CA GLN A 91 -14.56 5.03 0.58
C GLN A 91 -14.32 5.93 1.80
N SER A 92 -13.70 7.07 1.63
CA SER A 92 -13.27 7.96 2.71
C SER A 92 -13.83 9.39 2.63
N ASN A 93 -14.75 9.64 1.71
CA ASN A 93 -15.36 10.94 1.46
C ASN A 93 -14.37 12.01 0.96
N PHE A 94 -13.35 11.59 0.24
CA PHE A 94 -12.43 12.46 -0.50
C PHE A 94 -12.59 12.24 -2.02
N GLU A 95 -12.09 13.16 -2.81
CA GLU A 95 -12.01 12.97 -4.26
C GLU A 95 -11.00 11.88 -4.61
N TYR A 96 -9.81 11.96 -4.02
CA TYR A 96 -8.74 10.98 -4.15
C TYR A 96 -8.10 10.71 -2.79
N ALA A 97 -7.78 9.45 -2.53
CA ALA A 97 -7.10 9.05 -1.31
C ALA A 97 -6.10 7.92 -1.55
N GLU A 98 -5.11 7.85 -0.68
CA GLU A 98 -4.33 6.63 -0.47
C GLU A 98 -4.91 5.83 0.67
N ALA A 99 -4.82 4.52 0.55
CA ALA A 99 -5.31 3.61 1.57
C ALA A 99 -4.17 2.77 2.14
N PHE A 100 -4.27 2.54 3.43
CA PHE A 100 -3.33 1.72 4.20
C PHE A 100 -4.11 0.75 5.08
N GLU A 101 -3.48 -0.35 5.43
CA GLU A 101 -3.96 -1.24 6.47
C GLU A 101 -3.09 -1.05 7.71
N ILE A 102 -3.71 -0.67 8.82
CA ILE A 102 -3.03 -0.55 10.11
C ILE A 102 -2.84 -1.96 10.68
N ILE A 103 -1.59 -2.35 10.87
CA ILE A 103 -1.21 -3.55 11.62
C ILE A 103 -1.09 -3.24 13.11
N ARG A 104 -0.50 -2.08 13.41
CA ARG A 104 -0.31 -1.58 14.77
C ARG A 104 -0.37 -0.07 14.78
N TRP A 105 -1.03 0.45 15.79
CA TRP A 105 -1.06 1.89 16.06
C TRP A 105 -1.07 2.10 17.57
N ILE A 106 0.02 2.63 18.10
CA ILE A 106 0.19 2.93 19.52
C ILE A 106 0.60 4.39 19.65
N ASP A 107 -0.16 5.13 20.42
CA ASP A 107 0.13 6.53 20.73
C ASP A 107 1.14 6.68 21.89
#